data_d013da803d46a1f54f6fe58023244303
#
_entry.id   d013da803d46a1f54f6fe58023244303
#
_cell.length_a   1.000
_cell.length_b   1.000
_cell.length_c   1.000
_cell.angle_alpha   90.00
_cell.angle_beta   90.00
_cell.angle_gamma   90.00
#
_symmetry.space_group_name_H-M   'P 1'
#
loop_
_entity.id
_entity.type
_entity.pdbx_description
1 polymer ?
#
loop_
_entity_poly.entity_id
_entity_poly.type
_entity_poly.pdbx_seq_one_letter_code
_entity_poly.pdbx_strand_id
1 'polypeptide(L)'
;CYEIDVDATVDRALAQGHAGYSPAKAVRWLSKLFDSYELPVALTTDVDKLNSTVVALEGDRRTDPVNPRIEFTDATAQMSPGIPGRKIDASSITSQLSGSLDSLSETIELTADRETIPTPISDQVVAFLKGHLDNVLGTPFTLKAGDQSAELNAEDIVPMLSVKEVKNVPTLTVDAKVAGLVVADQLPTPSNPTGVKFTLGPNGPTPVAGTDAVVCCDKT
;
A
#
# COMPACT_ATOMS: atom_id res chain seq x y z
N CYS A 1 26.21 15.53 -9.22
CA CYS A 1 25.90 15.01 -7.89
C CYS A 1 26.96 15.33 -6.83
N TYR A 2 28.09 15.95 -7.23
CA TYR A 2 29.17 16.37 -6.31
C TYR A 2 29.40 17.85 -6.45
N GLU A 3 29.67 18.46 -5.33
CA GLU A 3 30.25 19.81 -5.26
C GLU A 3 31.56 19.73 -4.49
N ILE A 4 32.53 20.53 -4.94
CA ILE A 4 33.77 20.67 -4.22
C ILE A 4 33.49 21.54 -3.00
N ASP A 5 33.67 20.97 -1.82
CA ASP A 5 33.67 21.74 -0.57
C ASP A 5 34.99 22.53 -0.48
N VAL A 6 34.95 23.75 -0.98
CA VAL A 6 36.11 24.63 -1.02
C VAL A 6 36.61 24.95 0.38
N ASP A 7 35.67 25.19 1.32
CA ASP A 7 36.03 25.55 2.69
C ASP A 7 36.70 24.37 3.42
N ALA A 8 36.08 23.17 3.34
CA ALA A 8 36.68 21.97 3.90
C ALA A 8 38.03 21.59 3.23
N THR A 9 38.15 21.85 1.92
CA THR A 9 39.39 21.62 1.18
C THR A 9 40.50 22.59 1.65
N VAL A 10 40.15 23.87 1.80
CA VAL A 10 41.07 24.89 2.32
C VAL A 10 41.48 24.60 3.76
N ASP A 11 40.51 24.22 4.61
CA ASP A 11 40.78 23.86 6.00
C ASP A 11 41.74 22.66 6.11
N ARG A 12 41.57 21.64 5.27
CA ARG A 12 42.49 20.50 5.19
C ARG A 12 43.89 20.95 4.74
N ALA A 13 43.97 21.84 3.76
CA ALA A 13 45.23 22.41 3.29
C ALA A 13 45.94 23.16 4.39
N LEU A 14 45.23 24.03 5.11
CA LEU A 14 45.76 24.81 6.22
C LEU A 14 46.16 23.92 7.39
N ALA A 15 45.38 22.91 7.76
CA ALA A 15 45.68 21.99 8.84
C ALA A 15 46.99 21.22 8.60
N GLN A 16 47.25 20.83 7.36
CA GLN A 16 48.53 20.18 7.02
C GLN A 16 49.73 21.14 7.06
N GLY A 17 49.52 22.43 6.77
CA GLY A 17 50.55 23.45 6.85
C GLY A 17 50.89 23.87 8.30
N HIS A 18 49.93 23.81 9.20
CA HIS A 18 50.01 24.39 10.55
C HIS A 18 50.22 23.36 11.69
N ALA A 19 50.28 22.06 11.40
CA ALA A 19 50.43 21.03 12.45
C ALA A 19 51.79 21.07 13.16
N GLY A 20 51.88 21.80 14.28
CA GLY A 20 52.98 21.85 15.28
C GLY A 20 54.26 22.59 14.89
N TYR A 21 54.90 23.23 15.83
CA TYR A 21 56.19 23.88 15.66
C TYR A 21 57.34 22.84 15.79
N SER A 22 58.09 22.59 14.73
CA SER A 22 59.33 21.81 14.76
C SER A 22 60.36 22.39 13.78
N PRO A 23 61.59 22.53 14.13
CA PRO A 23 62.66 23.09 13.24
C PRO A 23 62.83 22.22 11.96
N ALA A 24 62.53 20.95 12.01
CA ALA A 24 62.52 20.09 10.84
C ALA A 24 61.46 20.50 9.77
N LYS A 25 60.53 21.37 10.12
CA LYS A 25 59.49 21.88 9.19
C LYS A 25 59.98 22.91 8.21
N ALA A 26 60.96 23.73 8.60
CA ALA A 26 61.56 24.70 7.67
C ALA A 26 62.21 23.98 6.47
N VAL A 27 62.90 22.88 6.74
CA VAL A 27 63.57 22.07 5.71
C VAL A 27 62.47 21.33 4.85
N ARG A 28 61.43 20.86 5.49
CA ARG A 28 60.30 20.20 4.81
C ARG A 28 59.46 21.16 3.98
N TRP A 29 59.33 22.41 4.41
CA TRP A 29 58.70 23.48 3.66
C TRP A 29 59.52 23.85 2.43
N LEU A 30 60.83 23.89 2.54
CA LEU A 30 61.71 24.17 1.40
C LEU A 30 61.70 23.03 0.37
N SER A 31 61.66 21.77 0.81
CA SER A 31 61.57 20.63 -0.10
C SER A 31 60.25 20.58 -0.83
N LYS A 32 59.15 21.04 -0.22
CA LYS A 32 57.82 21.11 -0.85
C LYS A 32 57.66 22.22 -1.91
N LEU A 33 58.58 23.18 -1.96
CA LEU A 33 58.61 24.17 -3.06
C LEU A 33 59.00 23.54 -4.40
N PHE A 34 59.61 22.34 -4.37
CA PHE A 34 60.09 21.63 -5.54
C PHE A 34 59.31 20.34 -5.85
N ASP A 35 58.43 19.91 -4.93
CA ASP A 35 57.55 18.76 -5.10
C ASP A 35 56.11 19.21 -5.34
N SER A 36 55.47 18.67 -6.37
CA SER A 36 54.02 18.83 -6.56
C SER A 36 53.29 18.05 -5.48
N TYR A 37 52.52 18.76 -4.66
CA TYR A 37 51.71 18.16 -3.61
C TYR A 37 50.26 17.99 -4.06
N GLU A 38 49.82 16.76 -4.14
CA GLU A 38 48.44 16.45 -4.39
C GLU A 38 47.63 16.58 -3.09
N LEU A 39 46.68 17.51 -3.07
CA LEU A 39 45.81 17.74 -1.94
C LEU A 39 44.48 16.97 -2.20
N PRO A 40 44.08 16.11 -1.27
CA PRO A 40 42.77 15.46 -1.41
C PRO A 40 41.66 16.51 -1.29
N VAL A 41 40.91 16.66 -2.36
CA VAL A 41 39.78 17.59 -2.44
C VAL A 41 38.64 17.07 -1.58
N ALA A 42 38.05 17.91 -0.72
CA ALA A 42 36.83 17.55 -0.01
C ALA A 42 35.66 17.67 -0.96
N LEU A 43 34.87 16.59 -1.09
CA LEU A 43 33.70 16.55 -1.93
C LEU A 43 32.46 16.39 -1.05
N THR A 44 31.44 17.17 -1.35
CA THR A 44 30.12 17.05 -0.73
C THR A 44 29.17 16.39 -1.73
N THR A 45 28.46 15.37 -1.28
CA THR A 45 27.48 14.64 -2.11
C THR A 45 26.11 15.25 -1.89
N ASP A 46 25.48 15.69 -2.97
CA ASP A 46 24.05 16.03 -2.98
C ASP A 46 23.25 14.72 -3.05
N VAL A 47 22.77 14.28 -1.89
CA VAL A 47 22.05 13.01 -1.74
C VAL A 47 20.72 13.01 -2.53
N ASP A 48 20.02 14.14 -2.58
CA ASP A 48 18.74 14.23 -3.29
C ASP A 48 18.94 14.11 -4.80
N LYS A 49 19.96 14.76 -5.32
CA LYS A 49 20.35 14.69 -6.73
C LYS A 49 20.88 13.30 -7.10
N LEU A 50 21.61 12.66 -6.20
CA LEU A 50 22.05 11.28 -6.40
C LEU A 50 20.86 10.33 -6.46
N ASN A 51 19.94 10.42 -5.49
CA ASN A 51 18.73 9.59 -5.46
C ASN A 51 17.89 9.76 -6.73
N SER A 52 17.68 10.99 -7.17
CA SER A 52 16.94 11.26 -8.40
C SER A 52 17.63 10.68 -9.65
N THR A 53 18.95 10.74 -9.70
CA THR A 53 19.76 10.15 -10.78
C THR A 53 19.68 8.63 -10.75
N VAL A 54 19.78 8.00 -9.57
CA VAL A 54 19.65 6.56 -9.41
C VAL A 54 18.27 6.09 -9.87
N VAL A 55 17.21 6.78 -9.44
CA VAL A 55 15.83 6.47 -9.89
C VAL A 55 15.69 6.57 -11.40
N ALA A 56 16.29 7.59 -12.03
CA ALA A 56 16.28 7.75 -13.48
C ALA A 56 17.05 6.63 -14.21
N LEU A 57 18.13 6.13 -13.63
CA LEU A 57 18.93 5.04 -14.17
C LEU A 57 18.29 3.66 -13.96
N GLU A 58 17.51 3.51 -12.91
CA GLU A 58 16.78 2.25 -12.64
C GLU A 58 15.83 1.91 -13.79
N GLY A 59 15.07 2.90 -14.28
CA GLY A 59 14.08 2.70 -15.35
C GLY A 59 13.20 1.47 -15.09
N ASP A 60 13.09 0.59 -16.08
CA ASP A 60 12.28 -0.64 -16.02
C ASP A 60 12.81 -1.70 -15.03
N ARG A 61 13.97 -1.49 -14.44
CA ARG A 61 14.54 -2.42 -13.44
C ARG A 61 14.00 -2.21 -12.03
N ARG A 62 13.38 -1.04 -11.80
CA ARG A 62 12.63 -0.77 -10.58
C ARG A 62 11.28 -1.48 -10.67
N THR A 63 10.93 -2.17 -9.60
CA THR A 63 9.60 -2.77 -9.44
C THR A 63 8.95 -2.22 -8.20
N ASP A 64 7.76 -1.66 -8.36
CA ASP A 64 6.99 -1.20 -7.22
C ASP A 64 6.34 -2.39 -6.48
N PRO A 65 6.16 -2.29 -5.17
CA PRO A 65 5.50 -3.35 -4.41
C PRO A 65 4.02 -3.44 -4.78
N VAL A 66 3.51 -4.66 -4.85
CA VAL A 66 2.09 -4.94 -5.06
C VAL A 66 1.50 -5.41 -3.73
N ASN A 67 0.49 -4.72 -3.24
CA ASN A 67 -0.17 -5.09 -2.00
C ASN A 67 -0.91 -6.43 -2.12
N PRO A 68 -0.97 -7.22 -1.04
CA PRO A 68 -1.81 -8.40 -0.97
C PRO A 68 -3.29 -7.98 -1.10
N ARG A 69 -4.09 -8.84 -1.72
CA ARG A 69 -5.51 -8.55 -1.97
C ARG A 69 -6.38 -9.77 -1.72
N ILE A 70 -7.66 -9.51 -1.48
CA ILE A 70 -8.69 -10.54 -1.40
C ILE A 70 -9.59 -10.40 -2.62
N GLU A 71 -9.81 -11.52 -3.28
CA GLU A 71 -10.75 -11.67 -4.38
C GLU A 71 -11.81 -12.69 -3.99
N PHE A 72 -13.04 -12.48 -4.45
CA PHE A 72 -14.13 -13.40 -4.20
C PHE A 72 -14.35 -14.27 -5.44
N THR A 73 -14.28 -15.58 -5.28
CA THR A 73 -14.50 -16.56 -6.34
C THR A 73 -15.33 -17.70 -5.79
N ASP A 74 -16.37 -18.12 -6.50
CA ASP A 74 -17.24 -19.25 -6.13
C ASP A 74 -17.69 -19.20 -4.67
N ALA A 75 -18.22 -18.07 -4.24
CA ALA A 75 -18.71 -17.81 -2.88
C ALA A 75 -17.63 -17.95 -1.77
N THR A 76 -16.36 -17.91 -2.12
CA THR A 76 -15.23 -17.97 -1.19
C THR A 76 -14.32 -16.76 -1.30
N ALA A 77 -13.66 -16.39 -0.19
CA ALA A 77 -12.63 -15.36 -0.18
C ALA A 77 -11.26 -15.98 -0.46
N GLN A 78 -10.59 -15.57 -1.53
CA GLN A 78 -9.25 -16.01 -1.87
C GLN A 78 -8.25 -14.87 -1.68
N MET A 79 -7.10 -15.19 -1.11
CA MET A 79 -6.04 -14.22 -0.88
C MET A 79 -4.92 -14.42 -1.90
N SER A 80 -4.54 -13.33 -2.57
CA SER A 80 -3.29 -13.24 -3.32
C SER A 80 -2.25 -12.54 -2.46
N PRO A 81 -1.07 -13.17 -2.22
CA PRO A 81 -0.02 -12.57 -1.40
C PRO A 81 0.56 -11.31 -2.05
N GLY A 82 1.12 -10.44 -1.22
CA GLY A 82 1.81 -9.25 -1.69
C GLY A 82 3.13 -9.62 -2.39
N ILE A 83 3.52 -8.80 -3.33
CA ILE A 83 4.80 -8.93 -4.03
C ILE A 83 5.67 -7.74 -3.63
N PRO A 84 6.80 -7.96 -2.93
CA PRO A 84 7.69 -6.87 -2.59
C PRO A 84 8.32 -6.27 -3.84
N GLY A 85 8.48 -4.95 -3.82
CA GLY A 85 9.19 -4.23 -4.85
C GLY A 85 10.71 -4.34 -4.72
N ARG A 86 11.42 -3.84 -5.70
CA ARG A 86 12.89 -3.79 -5.70
C ARG A 86 13.36 -2.45 -6.24
N LYS A 87 14.35 -1.89 -5.57
CA LYS A 87 15.06 -0.66 -5.99
C LYS A 87 16.55 -0.84 -5.83
N ILE A 88 17.33 0.06 -6.42
CA ILE A 88 18.76 0.15 -6.16
C ILE A 88 18.96 0.82 -4.80
N ASP A 89 19.86 0.28 -3.98
CA ASP A 89 20.29 0.94 -2.74
C ASP A 89 21.24 2.09 -3.08
N ALA A 90 20.71 3.31 -3.03
CA ALA A 90 21.50 4.52 -3.26
C ALA A 90 22.57 4.74 -2.18
N SER A 91 22.40 4.21 -0.97
CA SER A 91 23.37 4.34 0.11
C SER A 91 24.62 3.51 -0.17
N SER A 92 24.47 2.34 -0.79
CA SER A 92 25.60 1.51 -1.22
C SER A 92 26.45 2.22 -2.28
N ILE A 93 25.79 2.91 -3.22
CA ILE A 93 26.47 3.71 -4.25
C ILE A 93 27.22 4.88 -3.60
N THR A 94 26.57 5.59 -2.66
CA THR A 94 27.18 6.74 -1.98
C THR A 94 28.44 6.34 -1.22
N SER A 95 28.41 5.22 -0.49
CA SER A 95 29.56 4.75 0.29
C SER A 95 30.73 4.32 -0.60
N GLN A 96 30.45 3.57 -1.68
CA GLN A 96 31.49 3.16 -2.64
C GLN A 96 32.11 4.36 -3.34
N LEU A 97 31.31 5.32 -3.69
CA LEU A 97 31.74 6.51 -4.39
C LEU A 97 32.61 7.40 -3.51
N SER A 98 32.24 7.58 -2.23
CA SER A 98 33.07 8.31 -1.26
C SER A 98 34.46 7.68 -1.09
N GLY A 99 34.55 6.35 -1.09
CA GLY A 99 35.84 5.64 -1.02
C GLY A 99 36.65 5.68 -2.33
N SER A 100 36.00 5.81 -3.47
CA SER A 100 36.66 5.81 -4.78
C SER A 100 37.20 7.18 -5.19
N LEU A 101 36.65 8.26 -4.63
CA LEU A 101 37.04 9.63 -4.93
C LEU A 101 38.47 9.98 -4.46
N ASP A 102 39.01 9.23 -3.49
CA ASP A 102 40.40 9.40 -3.04
C ASP A 102 41.42 8.94 -4.11
N SER A 103 40.98 8.19 -5.12
CA SER A 103 41.90 7.62 -6.13
C SER A 103 41.94 8.41 -7.45
N LEU A 104 41.16 9.47 -7.64
CA LEU A 104 41.09 10.33 -8.85
C LEU A 104 41.15 9.55 -10.18
N SER A 105 40.43 8.46 -10.28
CA SER A 105 40.37 7.62 -11.47
C SER A 105 39.45 8.22 -12.50
N GLU A 106 39.79 8.18 -13.80
CA GLU A 106 38.95 8.69 -14.89
C GLU A 106 37.60 7.93 -14.99
N THR A 107 37.60 6.69 -14.53
CA THR A 107 36.40 5.82 -14.54
C THR A 107 36.30 5.12 -13.20
N ILE A 108 35.14 5.24 -12.58
CA ILE A 108 34.81 4.56 -11.34
C ILE A 108 33.70 3.53 -11.65
N GLU A 109 34.02 2.26 -11.44
CA GLU A 109 33.03 1.18 -11.50
C GLU A 109 32.38 1.02 -10.14
N LEU A 110 31.05 1.15 -10.10
CA LEU A 110 30.24 1.01 -8.88
C LEU A 110 29.34 -0.20 -9.02
N THR A 111 29.33 -1.03 -8.02
CA THR A 111 28.39 -2.15 -7.92
C THR A 111 27.19 -1.72 -7.09
N ALA A 112 26.01 -1.72 -7.72
CA ALA A 112 24.79 -1.33 -7.04
C ALA A 112 24.11 -2.55 -6.39
N ASP A 113 23.95 -2.50 -5.09
CA ASP A 113 23.14 -3.46 -4.35
C ASP A 113 21.66 -3.18 -4.56
N ARG A 114 20.83 -4.23 -4.44
CA ARG A 114 19.38 -4.12 -4.55
C ARG A 114 18.75 -4.19 -3.18
N GLU A 115 17.89 -3.23 -2.91
CA GLU A 115 17.07 -3.16 -1.71
C GLU A 115 15.63 -3.60 -2.02
N THR A 116 15.03 -4.33 -1.10
CA THR A 116 13.63 -4.74 -1.18
C THR A 116 12.74 -3.62 -0.66
N ILE A 117 11.71 -3.25 -1.43
CA ILE A 117 10.66 -2.33 -0.98
C ILE A 117 9.54 -3.20 -0.40
N PRO A 118 9.29 -3.13 0.91
CA PRO A 118 8.19 -3.89 1.51
C PRO A 118 6.84 -3.41 1.00
N THR A 119 5.86 -4.30 0.97
CA THR A 119 4.48 -3.93 0.68
C THR A 119 3.93 -3.04 1.78
N PRO A 120 3.24 -1.93 1.45
CA PRO A 120 2.60 -1.06 2.44
C PRO A 120 1.61 -1.79 3.35
N ILE A 121 0.95 -2.84 2.83
CA ILE A 121 0.08 -3.74 3.57
C ILE A 121 0.78 -5.08 3.71
N SER A 122 0.84 -5.61 4.93
CA SER A 122 1.42 -6.93 5.16
C SER A 122 0.43 -8.06 4.84
N ASP A 123 0.96 -9.19 4.40
CA ASP A 123 0.16 -10.42 4.19
C ASP A 123 -0.61 -10.84 5.45
N GLN A 124 -0.04 -10.62 6.63
CA GLN A 124 -0.68 -10.94 7.90
C GLN A 124 -2.01 -10.20 8.10
N VAL A 125 -2.06 -8.90 7.76
CA VAL A 125 -3.29 -8.09 7.90
C VAL A 125 -4.38 -8.61 6.98
N VAL A 126 -4.02 -8.96 5.75
CA VAL A 126 -4.98 -9.46 4.76
C VAL A 126 -5.41 -10.90 5.11
N ALA A 127 -4.49 -11.73 5.60
CA ALA A 127 -4.82 -13.08 6.08
C ALA A 127 -5.78 -13.05 7.29
N PHE A 128 -5.59 -12.09 8.21
CA PHE A 128 -6.52 -11.90 9.32
C PHE A 128 -7.92 -11.50 8.83
N LEU A 129 -8.01 -10.55 7.89
CA LEU A 129 -9.28 -10.17 7.27
C LEU A 129 -9.94 -11.35 6.56
N LYS A 130 -9.15 -12.14 5.81
CA LYS A 130 -9.63 -13.37 5.16
C LYS A 130 -10.21 -14.35 6.16
N GLY A 131 -9.54 -14.58 7.29
CA GLY A 131 -10.05 -15.47 8.34
C GLY A 131 -11.41 -15.03 8.90
N HIS A 132 -11.64 -13.71 9.06
CA HIS A 132 -12.95 -13.19 9.42
C HIS A 132 -13.99 -13.39 8.31
N LEU A 133 -13.61 -13.16 7.07
CA LEU A 133 -14.49 -13.38 5.92
C LEU A 133 -14.90 -14.86 5.79
N ASP A 134 -13.95 -15.77 5.97
CA ASP A 134 -14.24 -17.22 5.92
C ASP A 134 -15.25 -17.62 7.00
N ASN A 135 -15.14 -17.06 8.21
CA ASN A 135 -16.13 -17.30 9.28
C ASN A 135 -17.51 -16.73 8.93
N VAL A 136 -17.54 -15.52 8.37
CA VAL A 136 -18.79 -14.86 7.97
C VAL A 136 -19.46 -15.63 6.82
N LEU A 137 -18.68 -16.01 5.81
CA LEU A 137 -19.21 -16.75 4.64
C LEU A 137 -19.53 -18.22 4.99
N GLY A 138 -18.90 -18.79 6.02
CA GLY A 138 -19.18 -20.14 6.50
C GLY A 138 -20.46 -20.28 7.31
N THR A 139 -21.11 -19.17 7.67
CA THR A 139 -22.33 -19.19 8.51
C THR A 139 -23.48 -18.50 7.79
N PRO A 140 -24.60 -19.19 7.55
CA PRO A 140 -25.76 -18.56 6.91
C PRO A 140 -26.35 -17.47 7.79
N PHE A 141 -26.79 -16.37 7.17
CA PHE A 141 -27.44 -15.26 7.84
C PHE A 141 -28.95 -15.41 7.75
N THR A 142 -29.63 -15.38 8.89
CA THR A 142 -31.09 -15.33 8.92
C THR A 142 -31.56 -13.87 8.87
N LEU A 143 -32.23 -13.51 7.80
CA LEU A 143 -32.91 -12.22 7.67
C LEU A 143 -34.35 -12.35 8.13
N LYS A 144 -34.80 -11.46 8.99
CA LYS A 144 -36.21 -11.46 9.48
C LYS A 144 -36.89 -10.15 9.11
N ALA A 145 -38.06 -10.26 8.52
CA ALA A 145 -38.93 -9.14 8.23
C ALA A 145 -40.37 -9.47 8.68
N GLY A 146 -40.75 -8.97 9.85
CA GLY A 146 -42.00 -9.37 10.50
C GLY A 146 -41.99 -10.85 10.86
N ASP A 147 -43.02 -11.57 10.42
CA ASP A 147 -43.18 -13.02 10.62
C ASP A 147 -42.44 -13.87 9.58
N GLN A 148 -41.76 -13.23 8.64
CA GLN A 148 -41.04 -13.91 7.57
C GLN A 148 -39.54 -13.95 7.84
N SER A 149 -38.91 -15.03 7.42
CA SER A 149 -37.47 -15.19 7.50
C SER A 149 -36.92 -15.76 6.20
N ALA A 150 -35.80 -15.23 5.77
CA ALA A 150 -34.98 -15.74 4.68
C ALA A 150 -33.61 -16.09 5.16
N GLU A 151 -32.98 -17.07 4.57
CA GLU A 151 -31.62 -17.48 4.89
C GLU A 151 -30.70 -17.07 3.75
N LEU A 152 -29.71 -16.23 4.03
CA LEU A 152 -28.70 -15.78 3.06
C LEU A 152 -27.45 -16.61 3.23
N ASN A 153 -27.07 -17.28 2.15
CA ASN A 153 -25.83 -18.06 2.07
C ASN A 153 -24.68 -17.25 1.49
N ALA A 154 -23.48 -17.81 1.47
CA ALA A 154 -22.31 -17.15 0.90
C ALA A 154 -22.51 -16.70 -0.56
N GLU A 155 -23.24 -17.48 -1.37
CA GLU A 155 -23.56 -17.15 -2.77
C GLU A 155 -24.39 -15.86 -2.89
N ASP A 156 -25.26 -15.60 -1.91
CA ASP A 156 -26.09 -14.40 -1.85
C ASP A 156 -25.29 -13.18 -1.35
N ILE A 157 -24.33 -13.41 -0.44
CA ILE A 157 -23.58 -12.36 0.26
C ILE A 157 -22.39 -11.88 -0.57
N VAL A 158 -21.64 -12.77 -1.19
CA VAL A 158 -20.41 -12.45 -1.92
C VAL A 158 -20.61 -11.39 -3.01
N PRO A 159 -21.67 -11.40 -3.83
CA PRO A 159 -21.88 -10.38 -4.86
C PRO A 159 -21.98 -8.95 -4.31
N MET A 160 -22.37 -8.78 -3.05
CA MET A 160 -22.49 -7.47 -2.42
C MET A 160 -21.19 -7.01 -1.72
N LEU A 161 -20.20 -7.90 -1.60
CA LEU A 161 -18.95 -7.63 -0.89
C LEU A 161 -17.84 -7.20 -1.84
N SER A 162 -17.03 -6.26 -1.41
CA SER A 162 -15.76 -5.94 -2.05
C SER A 162 -14.74 -5.50 -1.00
N VAL A 163 -13.46 -5.84 -1.22
CA VAL A 163 -12.35 -5.35 -0.40
C VAL A 163 -11.63 -4.27 -1.18
N LYS A 164 -11.57 -3.07 -0.60
CA LYS A 164 -10.87 -1.91 -1.18
C LYS A 164 -9.77 -1.46 -0.25
N GLU A 165 -8.71 -0.96 -0.84
CA GLU A 165 -7.65 -0.32 -0.09
C GLU A 165 -7.99 1.14 0.18
N VAL A 166 -8.03 1.52 1.46
CA VAL A 166 -8.27 2.89 1.90
C VAL A 166 -7.12 3.29 2.83
N LYS A 167 -6.27 4.21 2.41
CA LYS A 167 -5.10 4.68 3.17
C LYS A 167 -4.20 3.53 3.66
N ASN A 168 -3.86 2.61 2.79
CA ASN A 168 -3.07 1.40 3.08
C ASN A 168 -3.72 0.46 4.12
N VAL A 169 -5.06 0.50 4.24
CA VAL A 169 -5.81 -0.45 5.08
C VAL A 169 -6.80 -1.20 4.20
N PRO A 170 -6.77 -2.54 4.18
CA PRO A 170 -7.77 -3.31 3.48
C PRO A 170 -9.12 -3.15 4.19
N THR A 171 -10.08 -2.60 3.50
CA THR A 171 -11.40 -2.27 4.05
C THR A 171 -12.48 -3.06 3.30
N LEU A 172 -13.26 -3.84 4.04
CA LEU A 172 -14.44 -4.51 3.51
C LEU A 172 -15.54 -3.48 3.27
N THR A 173 -16.12 -3.50 2.10
CA THR A 173 -17.26 -2.64 1.73
C THR A 173 -18.42 -3.47 1.22
N VAL A 174 -19.63 -3.05 1.56
CA VAL A 174 -20.88 -3.65 1.11
C VAL A 174 -21.52 -2.71 0.09
N ASP A 175 -21.89 -3.26 -1.07
CA ASP A 175 -22.67 -2.51 -2.06
C ASP A 175 -24.14 -2.53 -1.65
N ALA A 176 -24.63 -1.38 -1.16
CA ALA A 176 -26.00 -1.25 -0.68
C ALA A 176 -27.08 -1.49 -1.75
N LYS A 177 -26.76 -1.24 -3.04
CA LYS A 177 -27.70 -1.49 -4.14
C LYS A 177 -27.83 -3.00 -4.39
N VAL A 178 -26.71 -3.70 -4.45
CA VAL A 178 -26.71 -5.16 -4.65
C VAL A 178 -27.34 -5.84 -3.43
N ALA A 179 -26.98 -5.40 -2.22
CA ALA A 179 -27.61 -5.91 -1.00
C ALA A 179 -29.12 -5.73 -0.99
N GLY A 180 -29.60 -4.55 -1.42
CA GLY A 180 -31.05 -4.30 -1.54
C GLY A 180 -31.75 -5.22 -2.54
N LEU A 181 -31.09 -5.57 -3.66
CA LEU A 181 -31.62 -6.50 -4.63
C LEU A 181 -31.67 -7.93 -4.08
N VAL A 182 -30.60 -8.39 -3.45
CA VAL A 182 -30.54 -9.73 -2.84
C VAL A 182 -31.61 -9.88 -1.75
N VAL A 183 -31.75 -8.88 -0.88
CA VAL A 183 -32.77 -8.88 0.17
C VAL A 183 -34.19 -8.88 -0.44
N ALA A 184 -34.43 -8.11 -1.49
CA ALA A 184 -35.73 -8.06 -2.15
C ALA A 184 -36.10 -9.37 -2.87
N ASP A 185 -35.10 -10.11 -3.35
CA ASP A 185 -35.31 -11.41 -4.01
C ASP A 185 -35.67 -12.51 -2.99
N GLN A 186 -35.06 -12.45 -1.82
CA GLN A 186 -35.23 -13.46 -0.76
C GLN A 186 -36.46 -13.19 0.14
N LEU A 187 -36.91 -11.95 0.23
CA LEU A 187 -38.10 -11.60 0.99
C LEU A 187 -39.33 -11.48 0.07
N PRO A 188 -40.51 -11.78 0.57
CA PRO A 188 -41.70 -11.71 -0.24
C PRO A 188 -41.96 -10.31 -0.76
N THR A 189 -42.49 -10.26 -1.99
CA THR A 189 -42.82 -9.01 -2.65
C THR A 189 -43.79 -8.20 -1.80
N PRO A 190 -43.51 -6.90 -1.57
CA PRO A 190 -44.43 -6.03 -0.86
C PRO A 190 -45.82 -6.11 -1.48
N SER A 191 -46.83 -6.41 -0.71
CA SER A 191 -48.20 -6.45 -1.19
C SER A 191 -48.99 -5.32 -0.54
N ASN A 192 -49.83 -4.65 -1.37
CA ASN A 192 -50.76 -3.67 -0.84
C ASN A 192 -51.82 -4.35 0.02
N PRO A 193 -52.28 -3.73 1.10
CA PRO A 193 -53.36 -4.27 1.89
C PRO A 193 -54.63 -4.40 1.02
N THR A 194 -55.27 -5.51 1.10
CA THR A 194 -56.59 -5.67 0.48
C THR A 194 -57.65 -5.42 1.53
N GLY A 195 -58.51 -4.47 1.28
CA GLY A 195 -59.65 -4.22 2.16
C GLY A 195 -60.62 -5.41 2.27
N VAL A 196 -61.42 -5.41 3.30
CA VAL A 196 -62.46 -6.39 3.50
C VAL A 196 -63.40 -6.39 2.30
N LYS A 197 -63.61 -7.54 1.68
CA LYS A 197 -64.55 -7.75 0.59
C LYS A 197 -65.78 -8.43 1.14
N PHE A 198 -66.96 -8.12 0.58
CA PHE A 198 -68.19 -8.81 0.91
C PHE A 198 -68.60 -9.70 -0.26
N THR A 199 -68.91 -10.96 0.00
CA THR A 199 -69.49 -11.85 -0.97
C THR A 199 -70.99 -11.95 -0.66
N LEU A 200 -71.84 -11.76 -1.69
CA LEU A 200 -73.30 -11.93 -1.59
C LEU A 200 -73.66 -13.42 -1.74
N GLY A 201 -74.04 -13.98 -0.62
CA GLY A 201 -74.59 -15.35 -0.59
C GLY A 201 -76.11 -15.40 -0.42
N PRO A 202 -76.69 -16.54 -0.46
CA PRO A 202 -78.19 -16.71 -0.29
C PRO A 202 -78.74 -16.21 1.05
N ASN A 203 -77.84 -16.09 2.06
CA ASN A 203 -78.18 -15.64 3.42
C ASN A 203 -77.72 -14.21 3.71
N GLY A 204 -77.30 -13.41 2.70
CA GLY A 204 -76.84 -12.04 2.83
C GLY A 204 -75.32 -11.87 2.59
N PRO A 205 -74.80 -10.66 2.73
CA PRO A 205 -73.41 -10.36 2.53
C PRO A 205 -72.52 -10.95 3.64
N THR A 206 -71.54 -11.74 3.26
CA THR A 206 -70.56 -12.36 4.16
C THR A 206 -69.23 -11.63 3.99
N PRO A 207 -68.63 -11.11 5.06
CA PRO A 207 -67.33 -10.44 4.96
C PRO A 207 -66.25 -11.48 4.71
N VAL A 208 -65.40 -11.19 3.73
CA VAL A 208 -64.13 -11.91 3.51
C VAL A 208 -63.02 -11.02 4.06
N ALA A 209 -62.26 -11.54 4.99
CA ALA A 209 -61.14 -10.79 5.61
C ALA A 209 -60.16 -10.27 4.56
N GLY A 210 -59.78 -9.03 4.68
CA GLY A 210 -58.69 -8.46 3.90
C GLY A 210 -57.34 -9.02 4.37
N THR A 211 -56.34 -8.84 3.56
CA THR A 211 -54.94 -9.15 3.93
C THR A 211 -54.23 -7.87 4.33
N ASP A 212 -53.42 -7.94 5.38
CA ASP A 212 -52.55 -6.83 5.80
C ASP A 212 -51.49 -6.56 4.73
N ALA A 213 -51.02 -5.30 4.69
CA ALA A 213 -49.89 -4.94 3.85
C ALA A 213 -48.64 -5.70 4.29
N VAL A 214 -47.93 -6.31 3.36
CA VAL A 214 -46.56 -6.77 3.58
C VAL A 214 -45.64 -5.65 3.14
N VAL A 215 -45.00 -4.99 4.08
CA VAL A 215 -44.03 -3.92 3.83
C VAL A 215 -42.64 -4.53 3.96
N CYS A 216 -41.92 -4.58 2.88
CA CYS A 216 -40.48 -4.92 2.93
C CYS A 216 -39.69 -3.64 3.11
N CYS A 217 -38.78 -3.68 4.08
CA CYS A 217 -37.62 -2.79 4.19
C CYS A 217 -38.00 -1.30 4.32
N ASP A 218 -38.52 -0.89 5.48
CA ASP A 218 -38.58 0.51 5.85
C ASP A 218 -37.15 1.10 5.83
N LYS A 219 -37.01 2.20 5.11
CA LYS A 219 -35.75 2.98 5.10
C LYS A 219 -35.60 3.61 6.49
N THR A 220 -34.83 3.00 7.38
CA THR A 220 -34.22 3.68 8.51
C THR A 220 -32.93 4.36 8.09
#